data_e73e0b6de738f38691b29aaa876634fa
#
_entry.id   e73e0b6de738f38691b29aaa876634fa
#
_cell.length_a   1.000
_cell.length_b   1.000
_cell.length_c   1.000
_cell.angle_alpha   90.00
_cell.angle_beta   90.00
_cell.angle_gamma   90.00
#
_symmetry.space_group_name_H-M   'P 1'
#
loop_
_entity.id
_entity.type
_entity.pdbx_description
1 polymer ?
#
loop_
_entity_poly.entity_id
_entity_poly.type
_entity_poly.pdbx_seq_one_letter_code
_entity_poly.pdbx_strand_id
1 'polypeptide(L)'
;MQNAEQKTALIAMSGGVDSSIAAYLMRQADFRCMGTTMRLYRNEDLGACNFRTCCSEKDIEDASEVAFQLDIPYEVLDFAEQHGLYYVVTGHYARIEQDEQTGRWLLKKGVDAGKDQSYVLYTMTQRQLAHTKFPLGDRNKPEIRELAEQLSFCNARKHDSQDICFVPDGDYVKFMEQYTGKHYPAGDFLDLDGKPVGKHKGAVRYTVGQRRGLGLAMGEPVYVCGKDMEKNTVSVGPEAALFSDTVIVDDMNWISIPELTEPIHIKAKIRYRHAEQPVTVSPLEDGRVKLVFDEPQRAAAIGQAAVLYDGDVVVGGGTIVDVPKQAGK
;
A
#
# COMPACT_ATOMS: atom_id res chain seq x y z
N MET A 1 16.33 -6.66 -31.85
CA MET A 1 15.19 -7.60 -32.04
C MET A 1 14.77 -8.06 -30.68
N GLN A 2 13.70 -7.49 -30.12
CA GLN A 2 13.10 -8.02 -28.88
C GLN A 2 12.56 -9.43 -29.19
N ASN A 3 12.98 -10.42 -28.40
CA ASN A 3 12.54 -11.80 -28.55
C ASN A 3 11.00 -11.86 -28.49
N ALA A 4 10.37 -12.70 -29.31
CA ALA A 4 8.90 -12.86 -29.31
C ALA A 4 8.33 -13.25 -27.94
N GLU A 5 9.12 -13.89 -27.06
CA GLU A 5 8.78 -14.21 -25.68
C GLU A 5 8.63 -12.96 -24.80
N GLN A 6 9.29 -11.84 -25.12
CA GLN A 6 9.22 -10.60 -24.33
C GLN A 6 7.95 -9.78 -24.58
N LYS A 7 7.13 -10.16 -25.56
CA LYS A 7 5.86 -9.48 -25.86
C LYS A 7 4.62 -10.24 -25.34
N THR A 8 4.76 -11.01 -24.27
CA THR A 8 3.63 -11.67 -23.60
C THR A 8 3.35 -11.01 -22.25
N ALA A 9 2.10 -10.84 -21.90
CA ALA A 9 1.69 -10.17 -20.65
C ALA A 9 0.49 -10.87 -20.00
N LEU A 10 0.60 -11.11 -18.70
CA LEU A 10 -0.51 -11.48 -17.85
C LEU A 10 -1.10 -10.22 -17.22
N ILE A 11 -2.37 -9.96 -17.49
CA ILE A 11 -3.08 -8.77 -17.00
C ILE A 11 -3.88 -9.15 -15.77
N ALA A 12 -3.51 -8.60 -14.61
CA ALA A 12 -4.30 -8.74 -13.39
C ALA A 12 -5.55 -7.86 -13.48
N MET A 13 -6.70 -8.48 -13.70
CA MET A 13 -7.99 -7.80 -13.91
C MET A 13 -8.84 -7.95 -12.64
N SER A 14 -9.16 -6.81 -12.01
CA SER A 14 -9.95 -6.73 -10.77
C SER A 14 -11.42 -6.37 -11.00
N GLY A 15 -11.90 -6.37 -12.26
CA GLY A 15 -13.24 -5.87 -12.62
C GLY A 15 -13.38 -4.33 -12.50
N GLY A 16 -12.30 -3.61 -12.16
CA GLY A 16 -12.26 -2.16 -12.10
C GLY A 16 -11.82 -1.53 -13.40
N VAL A 17 -12.15 -0.23 -13.61
CA VAL A 17 -11.82 0.52 -14.83
C VAL A 17 -10.32 0.56 -15.12
N ASP A 18 -9.49 0.66 -14.09
CA ASP A 18 -8.04 0.80 -14.25
C ASP A 18 -7.40 -0.45 -14.86
N SER A 19 -7.74 -1.63 -14.34
CA SER A 19 -7.24 -2.90 -14.89
C SER A 19 -7.75 -3.17 -16.31
N SER A 20 -8.97 -2.74 -16.63
CA SER A 20 -9.55 -2.84 -17.96
C SER A 20 -8.81 -1.97 -18.99
N ILE A 21 -8.51 -0.73 -18.61
CA ILE A 21 -7.73 0.17 -19.48
C ILE A 21 -6.26 -0.29 -19.56
N ALA A 22 -5.69 -0.82 -18.49
CA ALA A 22 -4.36 -1.44 -18.56
C ALA A 22 -4.30 -2.56 -19.60
N ALA A 23 -5.32 -3.45 -19.65
CA ALA A 23 -5.43 -4.49 -20.67
C ALA A 23 -5.52 -3.91 -22.08
N TYR A 24 -6.37 -2.91 -22.29
CA TYR A 24 -6.51 -2.22 -23.58
C TYR A 24 -5.18 -1.61 -24.06
N LEU A 25 -4.48 -0.87 -23.21
CA LEU A 25 -3.22 -0.22 -23.56
C LEU A 25 -2.13 -1.23 -23.92
N MET A 26 -2.06 -2.36 -23.22
CA MET A 26 -1.11 -3.43 -23.54
C MET A 26 -1.43 -4.08 -24.89
N ARG A 27 -2.70 -4.27 -25.23
CA ARG A 27 -3.12 -4.72 -26.56
C ARG A 27 -2.72 -3.72 -27.65
N GLN A 28 -2.92 -2.41 -27.42
CA GLN A 28 -2.50 -1.36 -28.35
C GLN A 28 -0.98 -1.32 -28.55
N ALA A 29 -0.22 -1.69 -27.52
CA ALA A 29 1.25 -1.80 -27.58
C ALA A 29 1.75 -3.12 -28.22
N ASP A 30 0.84 -3.90 -28.85
CA ASP A 30 1.13 -5.14 -29.56
C ASP A 30 1.67 -6.26 -28.65
N PHE A 31 1.19 -6.32 -27.39
CA PHE A 31 1.45 -7.45 -26.51
C PHE A 31 0.41 -8.55 -26.72
N ARG A 32 0.86 -9.81 -26.68
CA ARG A 32 0.01 -10.96 -26.53
C ARG A 32 -0.43 -11.03 -25.08
N CYS A 33 -1.69 -10.68 -24.81
CA CYS A 33 -2.22 -10.58 -23.45
C CYS A 33 -3.04 -11.81 -23.06
N MET A 34 -3.01 -12.14 -21.77
CA MET A 34 -3.95 -13.01 -21.10
C MET A 34 -4.48 -12.28 -19.87
N GLY A 35 -5.82 -12.18 -19.73
CA GLY A 35 -6.47 -11.61 -18.55
C GLY A 35 -6.58 -12.67 -17.45
N THR A 36 -6.40 -12.24 -16.19
CA THR A 36 -6.63 -13.13 -15.04
C THR A 36 -7.18 -12.36 -13.84
N THR A 37 -8.07 -13.00 -13.10
CA THR A 37 -8.47 -12.53 -11.77
C THR A 37 -8.05 -13.57 -10.73
N MET A 38 -7.33 -13.09 -9.70
CA MET A 38 -7.01 -13.92 -8.53
C MET A 38 -8.22 -13.93 -7.60
N ARG A 39 -8.80 -15.10 -7.37
CA ARG A 39 -9.83 -15.28 -6.35
C ARG A 39 -9.14 -15.55 -5.02
N LEU A 40 -9.25 -14.59 -4.08
CA LEU A 40 -8.64 -14.71 -2.75
C LEU A 40 -9.51 -15.47 -1.75
N TYR A 41 -10.82 -15.56 -2.02
CA TYR A 41 -11.82 -16.23 -1.17
C TYR A 41 -13.09 -16.56 -1.96
N ARG A 42 -13.91 -17.46 -1.46
CA ARG A 42 -15.27 -17.70 -1.96
C ARG A 42 -16.28 -16.94 -1.10
N ASN A 43 -17.38 -16.46 -1.70
CA ASN A 43 -18.43 -15.76 -0.97
C ASN A 43 -19.02 -16.60 0.16
N GLU A 44 -19.06 -17.93 -0.01
CA GLU A 44 -19.51 -18.91 0.99
C GLU A 44 -18.64 -18.92 2.25
N ASP A 45 -17.33 -18.70 2.10
CA ASP A 45 -16.35 -18.71 3.21
C ASP A 45 -16.51 -17.50 4.13
N LEU A 46 -17.13 -16.41 3.64
CA LEU A 46 -17.33 -15.15 4.40
C LEU A 46 -18.72 -15.02 5.03
N GLY A 47 -19.62 -15.98 4.80
CA GLY A 47 -20.99 -15.94 5.33
C GLY A 47 -21.81 -14.73 4.86
N ALA A 48 -21.44 -14.12 3.74
CA ALA A 48 -21.94 -12.82 3.31
C ALA A 48 -22.64 -12.90 1.96
N CYS A 49 -23.94 -12.72 1.99
CA CYS A 49 -24.79 -12.59 0.80
C CYS A 49 -24.94 -11.12 0.42
N ASN A 50 -24.17 -10.45 -0.34
CA ASN A 50 -24.39 -9.10 -0.90
C ASN A 50 -23.34 -8.02 -0.56
N PHE A 51 -22.05 -8.31 -0.53
CA PHE A 51 -21.07 -7.25 -0.35
C PHE A 51 -20.30 -6.93 -1.66
N ARG A 52 -20.04 -5.63 -1.90
CA ARG A 52 -19.22 -5.14 -3.00
C ARG A 52 -17.74 -5.31 -2.64
N THR A 53 -17.16 -6.44 -2.99
CA THR A 53 -15.74 -6.73 -2.78
C THR A 53 -15.03 -6.79 -4.13
N CYS A 54 -13.74 -6.47 -4.22
CA CYS A 54 -12.99 -6.43 -5.49
C CYS A 54 -12.75 -7.81 -6.15
N CYS A 55 -13.27 -8.88 -5.56
CA CYS A 55 -13.26 -10.26 -6.10
C CYS A 55 -14.66 -10.86 -6.05
N SER A 56 -15.72 -10.02 -6.11
CA SER A 56 -17.09 -10.50 -6.18
C SER A 56 -17.36 -11.19 -7.53
N GLU A 57 -18.37 -12.05 -7.59
CA GLU A 57 -18.81 -12.67 -8.86
C GLU A 57 -19.04 -11.63 -9.95
N LYS A 58 -19.65 -10.49 -9.57
CA LYS A 58 -19.85 -9.38 -10.49
C LYS A 58 -18.54 -8.74 -10.99
N ASP A 59 -17.50 -8.64 -10.14
CA ASP A 59 -16.19 -8.12 -10.56
C ASP A 59 -15.51 -9.08 -11.55
N ILE A 60 -15.69 -10.37 -11.34
CA ILE A 60 -15.21 -11.41 -12.26
C ILE A 60 -15.98 -11.35 -13.59
N GLU A 61 -17.31 -11.16 -13.55
CA GLU A 61 -18.13 -10.96 -14.74
C GLU A 61 -17.72 -9.70 -15.50
N ASP A 62 -17.58 -8.55 -14.84
CA ASP A 62 -17.12 -7.29 -15.43
C ASP A 62 -15.73 -7.45 -16.07
N ALA A 63 -14.80 -8.14 -15.42
CA ALA A 63 -13.47 -8.43 -15.96
C ALA A 63 -13.51 -9.34 -17.17
N SER A 64 -14.36 -10.37 -17.12
CA SER A 64 -14.57 -11.32 -18.21
C SER A 64 -15.18 -10.63 -19.43
N GLU A 65 -16.19 -9.77 -19.24
CA GLU A 65 -16.81 -9.02 -20.35
C GLU A 65 -15.82 -8.10 -21.03
N VAL A 66 -14.99 -7.36 -20.28
CA VAL A 66 -13.93 -6.52 -20.86
C VAL A 66 -12.89 -7.36 -21.59
N ALA A 67 -12.48 -8.49 -21.03
CA ALA A 67 -11.54 -9.38 -21.72
C ALA A 67 -12.11 -9.91 -23.05
N PHE A 68 -13.39 -10.26 -23.06
CA PHE A 68 -14.10 -10.65 -24.28
C PHE A 68 -14.15 -9.51 -25.31
N GLN A 69 -14.47 -8.27 -24.89
CA GLN A 69 -14.46 -7.09 -25.78
C GLN A 69 -13.08 -6.83 -26.36
N LEU A 70 -12.01 -7.10 -25.63
CA LEU A 70 -10.63 -6.91 -26.07
C LEU A 70 -10.07 -8.10 -26.86
N ASP A 71 -10.86 -9.19 -27.04
CA ASP A 71 -10.41 -10.43 -27.68
C ASP A 71 -9.12 -10.97 -27.06
N ILE A 72 -9.07 -11.05 -25.70
CA ILE A 72 -7.97 -11.65 -24.97
C ILE A 72 -8.46 -12.87 -24.15
N PRO A 73 -7.69 -13.97 -24.08
CA PRO A 73 -7.98 -15.07 -23.19
C PRO A 73 -8.10 -14.57 -21.75
N TYR A 74 -9.07 -15.11 -20.99
CA TYR A 74 -9.31 -14.77 -19.61
C TYR A 74 -9.50 -16.02 -18.77
N GLU A 75 -8.90 -16.04 -17.58
CA GLU A 75 -8.99 -17.16 -16.64
C GLU A 75 -9.06 -16.65 -15.20
N VAL A 76 -9.83 -17.35 -14.38
CA VAL A 76 -9.89 -17.12 -12.92
C VAL A 76 -8.93 -18.09 -12.27
N LEU A 77 -7.88 -17.57 -11.63
CA LEU A 77 -6.86 -18.37 -10.95
C LEU A 77 -7.16 -18.47 -9.47
N ASP A 78 -7.36 -19.68 -9.00
CA ASP A 78 -7.27 -20.03 -7.58
C ASP A 78 -5.78 -20.24 -7.25
N PHE A 79 -5.05 -19.14 -7.06
CA PHE A 79 -3.61 -19.05 -6.76
C PHE A 79 -2.64 -19.66 -7.81
N ALA A 80 -2.04 -18.76 -8.53
CA ALA A 80 -0.87 -18.73 -9.40
C ALA A 80 -0.20 -20.03 -9.84
N GLU A 81 -0.51 -20.53 -11.04
CA GLU A 81 0.50 -21.15 -11.90
C GLU A 81 0.95 -20.12 -12.96
N GLN A 82 2.26 -19.97 -13.11
CA GLN A 82 2.85 -19.08 -14.11
C GLN A 82 2.69 -19.72 -15.51
N HIS A 83 1.80 -19.16 -16.30
CA HIS A 83 1.54 -19.64 -17.67
C HIS A 83 2.66 -19.27 -18.67
N GLY A 84 3.90 -19.19 -18.27
CA GLY A 84 5.01 -18.86 -19.17
C GLY A 84 4.95 -17.45 -19.76
N LEU A 85 4.23 -16.51 -19.10
CA LEU A 85 4.10 -15.14 -19.54
C LEU A 85 5.22 -14.28 -18.95
N TYR A 86 5.81 -13.41 -19.77
CA TYR A 86 7.00 -12.65 -19.37
C TYR A 86 6.71 -11.47 -18.46
N TYR A 87 5.59 -10.76 -18.68
CA TYR A 87 5.21 -9.60 -17.88
C TYR A 87 3.94 -9.84 -17.07
N VAL A 88 3.93 -9.31 -15.84
CA VAL A 88 2.72 -9.07 -15.05
C VAL A 88 2.30 -7.61 -15.24
N VAL A 89 1.03 -7.38 -15.55
CA VAL A 89 0.49 -6.03 -15.79
C VAL A 89 -0.64 -5.76 -14.81
N THR A 90 -0.59 -4.58 -14.20
CA THR A 90 -1.64 -4.13 -13.28
C THR A 90 -2.00 -2.67 -13.53
N GLY A 91 -3.18 -2.26 -13.04
CA GLY A 91 -3.68 -0.88 -13.13
C GLY A 91 -3.12 0.07 -12.06
N HIS A 92 -1.94 -0.16 -11.51
CA HIS A 92 -1.35 0.77 -10.55
C HIS A 92 -0.86 2.06 -11.21
N TYR A 93 -1.03 3.17 -10.49
CA TYR A 93 -0.51 4.49 -10.86
C TYR A 93 0.91 4.65 -10.29
N ALA A 94 1.87 4.10 -10.99
CA ALA A 94 3.30 4.23 -10.75
C ALA A 94 4.02 4.00 -12.09
N ARG A 95 5.30 4.37 -12.17
CA ARG A 95 6.12 4.18 -13.39
C ARG A 95 7.30 3.29 -13.09
N ILE A 96 7.71 2.52 -14.09
CA ILE A 96 8.92 1.68 -14.02
C ILE A 96 9.79 2.03 -15.23
N GLU A 97 11.03 2.40 -14.97
CA GLU A 97 12.03 2.71 -15.99
C GLU A 97 13.34 1.98 -15.67
N GLN A 98 14.15 1.70 -16.67
CA GLN A 98 15.50 1.19 -16.45
C GLN A 98 16.49 2.35 -16.58
N ASP A 99 17.31 2.53 -15.55
CA ASP A 99 18.40 3.50 -15.58
C ASP A 99 19.53 2.96 -16.49
N GLU A 100 19.84 3.69 -17.55
CA GLU A 100 20.83 3.32 -18.53
C GLU A 100 22.27 3.28 -17.97
N GLN A 101 22.55 4.04 -16.92
CA GLN A 101 23.90 4.14 -16.33
C GLN A 101 24.18 2.98 -15.38
N THR A 102 23.23 2.67 -14.52
CA THR A 102 23.39 1.64 -13.48
C THR A 102 22.80 0.29 -13.89
N GLY A 103 21.95 0.27 -14.92
CA GLY A 103 21.18 -0.90 -15.34
C GLY A 103 20.06 -1.29 -14.36
N ARG A 104 19.87 -0.54 -13.27
CA ARG A 104 18.82 -0.82 -12.27
C ARG A 104 17.45 -0.43 -12.76
N TRP A 105 16.46 -1.18 -12.34
CA TRP A 105 15.06 -0.81 -12.52
C TRP A 105 14.64 0.17 -11.43
N LEU A 106 14.10 1.30 -11.85
CA LEU A 106 13.61 2.37 -10.98
C LEU A 106 12.09 2.26 -10.87
N LEU A 107 11.60 2.41 -9.65
CA LEU A 107 10.19 2.67 -9.37
C LEU A 107 10.01 4.17 -9.21
N LYS A 108 9.07 4.76 -9.94
CA LYS A 108 8.81 6.21 -9.93
C LYS A 108 7.35 6.49 -9.63
N LYS A 109 7.09 7.67 -9.08
CA LYS A 109 5.72 8.16 -8.85
C LYS A 109 4.91 8.18 -10.14
N GLY A 110 3.61 7.90 -10.04
CA GLY A 110 2.68 8.18 -11.13
C GLY A 110 2.55 9.68 -11.38
N VAL A 111 2.17 10.08 -12.61
CA VAL A 111 1.98 11.50 -12.96
C VAL A 111 0.75 12.09 -12.24
N ASP A 112 -0.26 11.29 -11.94
CA ASP A 112 -1.40 11.69 -11.12
C ASP A 112 -1.03 11.63 -9.63
N ALA A 113 -0.62 12.76 -9.05
CA ALA A 113 -0.23 12.85 -7.65
C ALA A 113 -1.36 12.46 -6.66
N GLY A 114 -2.64 12.58 -7.07
CA GLY A 114 -3.79 12.17 -6.25
C GLY A 114 -4.04 10.67 -6.27
N LYS A 115 -3.41 9.95 -7.21
CA LYS A 115 -3.54 8.50 -7.41
C LYS A 115 -2.22 7.74 -7.27
N ASP A 116 -1.10 8.44 -7.08
CA ASP A 116 0.21 7.81 -6.93
C ASP A 116 0.21 6.69 -5.89
N GLN A 117 0.66 5.51 -6.32
CA GLN A 117 0.72 4.28 -5.54
C GLN A 117 2.16 3.78 -5.31
N SER A 118 3.16 4.58 -5.65
CA SER A 118 4.57 4.23 -5.47
C SER A 118 4.91 3.85 -4.02
N TYR A 119 4.22 4.49 -3.04
CA TYR A 119 4.39 4.17 -1.62
C TYR A 119 4.12 2.71 -1.26
N VAL A 120 3.09 2.09 -1.81
CA VAL A 120 2.74 0.69 -1.48
C VAL A 120 3.55 -0.33 -2.28
N LEU A 121 4.24 0.13 -3.33
CA LEU A 121 5.04 -0.70 -4.23
C LEU A 121 6.52 -0.75 -3.85
N TYR A 122 6.94 -0.08 -2.79
CA TYR A 122 8.36 -0.01 -2.37
C TYR A 122 8.99 -1.38 -2.09
N THR A 123 8.19 -2.39 -1.81
CA THR A 123 8.67 -3.76 -1.54
C THR A 123 9.06 -4.54 -2.80
N MET A 124 8.80 -3.99 -3.99
CA MET A 124 9.12 -4.66 -5.24
C MET A 124 10.63 -4.82 -5.43
N THR A 125 11.08 -6.04 -5.66
CA THR A 125 12.48 -6.37 -5.95
C THR A 125 12.84 -5.96 -7.38
N GLN A 126 14.14 -5.85 -7.68
CA GLN A 126 14.64 -5.57 -9.03
C GLN A 126 14.12 -6.59 -10.07
N ARG A 127 14.03 -7.86 -9.70
CA ARG A 127 13.46 -8.90 -10.57
C ARG A 127 11.98 -8.65 -10.84
N GLN A 128 11.20 -8.29 -9.83
CA GLN A 128 9.77 -7.98 -10.00
C GLN A 128 9.57 -6.74 -10.86
N LEU A 129 10.35 -5.67 -10.63
CA LEU A 129 10.30 -4.46 -11.44
C LEU A 129 10.62 -4.74 -12.92
N ALA A 130 11.63 -5.57 -13.20
CA ALA A 130 11.99 -5.96 -14.57
C ALA A 130 10.84 -6.66 -15.33
N HIS A 131 9.96 -7.35 -14.62
CA HIS A 131 8.89 -8.15 -15.21
C HIS A 131 7.49 -7.57 -14.94
N THR A 132 7.39 -6.31 -14.51
CA THR A 132 6.11 -5.63 -14.25
C THR A 132 5.89 -4.44 -15.18
N LYS A 133 4.64 -4.20 -15.57
CA LYS A 133 4.23 -3.01 -16.33
C LYS A 133 3.05 -2.32 -15.64
N PHE A 134 3.13 -1.00 -15.52
CA PHE A 134 2.09 -0.13 -15.02
C PHE A 134 1.65 0.86 -16.12
N PRO A 135 0.79 0.46 -17.07
CA PRO A 135 0.45 1.28 -18.23
C PRO A 135 -0.35 2.54 -17.89
N LEU A 136 -0.82 2.69 -16.67
CA LEU A 136 -1.54 3.88 -16.18
C LEU A 136 -0.61 4.92 -15.54
N GLY A 137 0.64 4.61 -15.32
CA GLY A 137 1.58 5.47 -14.58
C GLY A 137 1.80 6.84 -15.20
N ASP A 138 1.68 6.95 -16.52
CA ASP A 138 1.84 8.19 -17.29
C ASP A 138 0.51 8.89 -17.63
N ARG A 139 -0.59 8.54 -16.92
CA ARG A 139 -1.94 9.04 -17.20
C ARG A 139 -2.62 9.54 -15.94
N ASN A 140 -3.54 10.50 -16.14
CA ASN A 140 -4.40 10.98 -15.05
C ASN A 140 -5.71 10.17 -14.99
N LYS A 141 -6.28 10.03 -13.81
CA LYS A 141 -7.52 9.27 -13.58
C LYS A 141 -8.71 9.74 -14.43
N PRO A 142 -8.95 11.04 -14.65
CA PRO A 142 -10.00 11.51 -15.53
C PRO A 142 -9.84 10.99 -16.98
N GLU A 143 -8.62 11.03 -17.53
CA GLU A 143 -8.34 10.50 -18.88
C GLU A 143 -8.65 9.01 -19.00
N ILE A 144 -8.32 8.24 -17.96
CA ILE A 144 -8.61 6.79 -17.90
C ILE A 144 -10.13 6.55 -17.92
N ARG A 145 -10.90 7.34 -17.19
CA ARG A 145 -12.37 7.23 -17.17
C ARG A 145 -12.99 7.61 -18.50
N GLU A 146 -12.53 8.70 -19.09
CA GLU A 146 -12.98 9.14 -20.40
C GLU A 146 -12.72 8.07 -21.48
N LEU A 147 -11.51 7.48 -21.48
CA LEU A 147 -11.16 6.40 -22.40
C LEU A 147 -12.04 5.16 -22.18
N ALA A 148 -12.33 4.80 -20.93
CA ALA A 148 -13.22 3.68 -20.63
C ALA A 148 -14.68 3.92 -21.10
N GLU A 149 -15.17 5.18 -21.01
CA GLU A 149 -16.48 5.56 -21.53
C GLU A 149 -16.50 5.53 -23.07
N GLN A 150 -15.48 6.05 -23.72
CA GLN A 150 -15.33 6.00 -25.19
C GLN A 150 -15.30 4.57 -25.71
N LEU A 151 -14.67 3.65 -24.98
CA LEU A 151 -14.63 2.22 -25.31
C LEU A 151 -15.89 1.47 -24.89
N SER A 152 -16.85 2.14 -24.25
CA SER A 152 -18.10 1.55 -23.76
C SER A 152 -17.90 0.37 -22.82
N PHE A 153 -16.86 0.41 -21.97
CA PHE A 153 -16.65 -0.64 -20.98
C PHE A 153 -17.76 -0.65 -19.94
N CYS A 154 -18.30 -1.82 -19.61
CA CYS A 154 -19.40 -2.00 -18.67
C CYS A 154 -19.12 -1.41 -17.26
N ASN A 155 -17.84 -1.34 -16.88
CA ASN A 155 -17.36 -0.83 -15.61
C ASN A 155 -16.84 0.63 -15.64
N ALA A 156 -16.98 1.36 -16.77
CA ALA A 156 -16.44 2.71 -16.94
C ALA A 156 -16.85 3.69 -15.81
N ARG A 157 -18.08 3.56 -15.27
CA ARG A 157 -18.63 4.39 -14.20
C ARG A 157 -18.53 3.78 -12.81
N LYS A 158 -17.84 2.66 -12.65
CA LYS A 158 -17.65 2.01 -11.37
C LYS A 158 -16.78 2.87 -10.45
N HIS A 159 -17.21 3.00 -9.19
CA HIS A 159 -16.40 3.69 -8.19
C HIS A 159 -15.16 2.86 -7.85
N ASP A 160 -14.05 3.57 -7.56
CA ASP A 160 -12.83 2.92 -7.09
C ASP A 160 -13.11 2.19 -5.77
N SER A 161 -12.57 0.99 -5.61
CA SER A 161 -12.61 0.26 -4.33
C SER A 161 -11.80 1.04 -3.28
N GLN A 162 -12.46 1.43 -2.18
CA GLN A 162 -11.81 2.25 -1.13
C GLN A 162 -11.53 1.47 0.15
N ASP A 163 -12.13 0.29 0.32
CA ASP A 163 -12.04 -0.52 1.52
C ASP A 163 -11.39 -1.88 1.27
N ILE A 164 -10.98 -2.53 2.37
CA ILE A 164 -10.42 -3.88 2.35
C ILE A 164 -11.54 -4.84 1.91
N CYS A 165 -11.39 -5.42 0.73
CA CYS A 165 -12.43 -6.20 0.06
C CYS A 165 -12.96 -7.41 0.85
N PHE A 166 -12.15 -7.99 1.75
CA PHE A 166 -12.54 -9.11 2.60
C PHE A 166 -13.04 -8.70 4.01
N VAL A 167 -13.25 -7.39 4.26
CA VAL A 167 -13.85 -6.86 5.49
C VAL A 167 -15.07 -6.00 5.13
N PRO A 168 -16.17 -6.63 4.70
CA PRO A 168 -17.30 -5.95 4.07
C PRO A 168 -18.07 -5.02 5.02
N ASP A 169 -18.06 -5.30 6.32
CA ASP A 169 -18.73 -4.50 7.35
C ASP A 169 -17.82 -3.42 7.97
N GLY A 170 -16.55 -3.32 7.50
CA GLY A 170 -15.57 -2.38 8.03
C GLY A 170 -15.04 -2.73 9.44
N ASP A 171 -15.54 -3.81 10.07
CA ASP A 171 -15.01 -4.30 11.36
C ASP A 171 -13.90 -5.32 11.15
N TYR A 172 -12.70 -4.82 10.82
CA TYR A 172 -11.53 -5.66 10.61
C TYR A 172 -11.14 -6.47 11.88
N VAL A 173 -11.49 -6.00 13.08
CA VAL A 173 -11.19 -6.74 14.32
C VAL A 173 -12.05 -7.99 14.43
N LYS A 174 -13.34 -7.88 14.13
CA LYS A 174 -14.23 -9.03 14.04
C LYS A 174 -13.73 -10.04 13.01
N PHE A 175 -13.30 -9.55 11.85
CA PHE A 175 -12.69 -10.41 10.83
C PHE A 175 -11.43 -11.10 11.36
N MET A 176 -10.51 -10.37 12.02
CA MET A 176 -9.31 -10.95 12.60
C MET A 176 -9.61 -12.00 13.67
N GLU A 177 -10.59 -11.73 14.56
CA GLU A 177 -11.03 -12.70 15.59
C GLU A 177 -11.55 -13.99 14.95
N GLN A 178 -12.37 -13.88 13.90
CA GLN A 178 -12.92 -15.03 13.16
C GLN A 178 -11.81 -15.82 12.45
N TYR A 179 -10.90 -15.12 11.78
CA TYR A 179 -9.86 -15.74 10.97
C TYR A 179 -8.74 -16.37 11.82
N THR A 180 -8.31 -15.69 12.90
CA THR A 180 -7.19 -16.16 13.73
C THR A 180 -7.61 -17.00 14.92
N GLY A 181 -8.89 -17.00 15.27
CA GLY A 181 -9.41 -17.59 16.53
C GLY A 181 -8.94 -16.85 17.79
N LYS A 182 -8.22 -15.70 17.66
CA LYS A 182 -7.73 -14.91 18.78
C LYS A 182 -8.80 -13.90 19.20
N HIS A 183 -9.06 -13.85 20.51
CA HIS A 183 -9.91 -12.81 21.08
C HIS A 183 -9.07 -11.61 21.55
N TYR A 184 -9.56 -10.39 21.28
CA TYR A 184 -8.90 -9.13 21.68
C TYR A 184 -9.67 -8.47 22.83
N PRO A 185 -9.36 -8.82 24.10
CA PRO A 185 -10.11 -8.36 25.27
C PRO A 185 -9.93 -6.86 25.52
N ALA A 186 -10.81 -6.32 26.36
CA ALA A 186 -10.64 -4.98 26.91
C ALA A 186 -9.33 -4.88 27.70
N GLY A 187 -8.72 -3.68 27.70
CA GLY A 187 -7.48 -3.40 28.41
C GLY A 187 -7.47 -1.97 28.96
N ASP A 188 -6.31 -1.48 29.36
CA ASP A 188 -6.15 -0.18 29.99
C ASP A 188 -5.62 0.88 29.04
N PHE A 189 -6.27 2.06 29.03
CA PHE A 189 -5.63 3.28 28.61
C PHE A 189 -4.68 3.76 29.70
N LEU A 190 -3.44 4.06 29.34
CA LEU A 190 -2.42 4.61 30.23
C LEU A 190 -2.08 6.03 29.79
N ASP A 191 -1.80 6.92 30.76
CA ASP A 191 -1.14 8.19 30.43
C ASP A 191 0.35 7.96 30.08
N LEU A 192 1.09 9.05 29.83
CA LEU A 192 2.51 8.97 29.48
C LEU A 192 3.41 8.50 30.62
N ASP A 193 2.94 8.60 31.86
CA ASP A 193 3.62 8.13 33.07
C ASP A 193 3.27 6.67 33.40
N GLY A 194 2.42 6.03 32.56
CA GLY A 194 1.98 4.64 32.73
C GLY A 194 0.83 4.44 33.71
N LYS A 195 0.17 5.50 34.17
CA LYS A 195 -0.97 5.43 35.08
C LYS A 195 -2.26 5.12 34.31
N PRO A 196 -3.10 4.19 34.74
CA PRO A 196 -4.39 3.90 34.12
C PRO A 196 -5.34 5.12 34.19
N VAL A 197 -5.90 5.49 33.04
CA VAL A 197 -6.84 6.62 32.87
C VAL A 197 -8.20 6.20 32.30
N GLY A 198 -8.37 4.93 31.97
CA GLY A 198 -9.63 4.38 31.47
C GLY A 198 -9.49 2.98 30.90
N LYS A 199 -10.58 2.45 30.36
CA LYS A 199 -10.62 1.12 29.73
C LYS A 199 -10.87 1.24 28.23
N HIS A 200 -10.19 0.42 27.43
CA HIS A 200 -10.40 0.31 26.00
C HIS A 200 -10.97 -1.05 25.57
N LYS A 201 -11.45 -1.15 24.34
CA LYS A 201 -12.13 -2.34 23.77
C LYS A 201 -11.19 -3.31 23.04
N GLY A 202 -9.90 -3.38 23.44
CA GLY A 202 -8.83 -4.14 22.78
C GLY A 202 -7.86 -3.21 22.04
N ALA A 203 -6.54 -3.33 22.33
CA ALA A 203 -5.49 -2.44 21.79
C ALA A 203 -5.44 -2.45 20.23
N VAL A 204 -5.84 -3.56 19.61
CA VAL A 204 -5.91 -3.71 18.15
C VAL A 204 -6.82 -2.68 17.48
N ARG A 205 -7.87 -2.21 18.16
CA ARG A 205 -8.86 -1.26 17.64
C ARG A 205 -8.35 0.18 17.55
N TYR A 206 -7.16 0.46 18.05
CA TYR A 206 -6.65 1.82 18.16
C TYR A 206 -5.43 2.04 17.27
N THR A 207 -5.35 3.25 16.71
CA THR A 207 -4.26 3.65 15.81
C THR A 207 -3.52 4.85 16.40
N VAL A 208 -2.20 4.87 16.35
CA VAL A 208 -1.38 6.00 16.80
C VAL A 208 -1.80 7.28 16.05
N GLY A 209 -2.05 8.35 16.81
CA GLY A 209 -2.61 9.61 16.32
C GLY A 209 -4.14 9.71 16.36
N GLN A 210 -4.85 8.63 16.73
CA GLN A 210 -6.31 8.65 16.87
C GLN A 210 -6.74 9.53 18.04
N ARG A 211 -7.75 10.42 17.79
CA ARG A 211 -8.36 11.29 18.79
C ARG A 211 -9.79 10.87 19.13
N ARG A 212 -10.57 10.46 18.12
CA ARG A 212 -11.99 10.15 18.29
C ARG A 212 -12.21 8.70 18.71
N GLY A 213 -13.33 8.45 19.41
CA GLY A 213 -13.73 7.08 19.78
C GLY A 213 -12.95 6.46 20.95
N LEU A 214 -12.20 7.27 21.71
CA LEU A 214 -11.47 6.78 22.89
C LEU A 214 -12.39 6.57 24.11
N GLY A 215 -13.47 7.34 24.22
CA GLY A 215 -14.38 7.25 25.35
C GLY A 215 -13.78 7.78 26.68
N LEU A 216 -12.73 8.61 26.58
CA LEU A 216 -12.06 9.22 27.73
C LEU A 216 -12.56 10.64 27.96
N ALA A 217 -12.80 11.02 29.23
CA ALA A 217 -13.14 12.38 29.67
C ALA A 217 -11.97 12.98 30.45
N MET A 218 -10.98 13.53 29.72
CA MET A 218 -9.72 14.02 30.30
C MET A 218 -9.64 15.54 30.44
N GLY A 219 -10.77 16.26 30.15
CA GLY A 219 -10.80 17.73 30.18
C GLY A 219 -10.10 18.40 28.99
N GLU A 220 -9.04 17.82 28.46
CA GLU A 220 -8.31 18.25 27.27
C GLU A 220 -8.31 17.17 26.20
N PRO A 221 -8.10 17.56 24.90
CA PRO A 221 -7.98 16.59 23.83
C PRO A 221 -6.79 15.66 24.02
N VAL A 222 -7.04 14.34 24.04
CA VAL A 222 -5.98 13.34 24.10
C VAL A 222 -5.96 12.48 22.84
N TYR A 223 -4.78 11.94 22.54
CA TYR A 223 -4.48 11.17 21.34
C TYR A 223 -3.79 9.86 21.74
N VAL A 224 -3.99 8.83 20.94
CA VAL A 224 -3.22 7.59 21.05
C VAL A 224 -1.77 7.88 20.68
N CYS A 225 -0.87 7.74 21.66
CA CYS A 225 0.58 7.98 21.51
C CYS A 225 1.37 6.68 21.27
N GLY A 226 0.80 5.55 21.64
CA GLY A 226 1.43 4.24 21.48
C GLY A 226 0.49 3.12 21.87
N LYS A 227 0.88 1.90 21.57
CA LYS A 227 0.18 0.69 22.01
C LYS A 227 1.17 -0.44 22.24
N ASP A 228 0.91 -1.24 23.26
CA ASP A 228 1.62 -2.47 23.55
C ASP A 228 0.63 -3.63 23.39
N MET A 229 0.86 -4.44 22.35
CA MET A 229 -0.04 -5.54 22.00
C MET A 229 0.11 -6.73 22.95
N GLU A 230 1.28 -6.91 23.56
CA GLU A 230 1.53 -8.00 24.52
C GLU A 230 0.86 -7.71 25.87
N LYS A 231 1.02 -6.48 26.37
CA LYS A 231 0.37 -6.03 27.61
C LYS A 231 -1.07 -5.61 27.42
N ASN A 232 -1.54 -5.56 26.18
CA ASN A 232 -2.87 -5.07 25.81
C ASN A 232 -3.16 -3.69 26.42
N THR A 233 -2.24 -2.74 26.24
CA THR A 233 -2.36 -1.36 26.72
C THR A 233 -2.26 -0.36 25.60
N VAL A 234 -2.91 0.80 25.75
CA VAL A 234 -2.87 1.93 24.83
C VAL A 234 -2.46 3.17 25.59
N SER A 235 -1.32 3.76 25.21
CA SER A 235 -0.85 5.01 25.80
C SER A 235 -1.54 6.20 25.13
N VAL A 236 -2.02 7.15 25.95
CA VAL A 236 -2.67 8.38 25.50
C VAL A 236 -1.98 9.60 26.10
N GLY A 237 -2.00 10.71 25.36
CA GLY A 237 -1.37 11.95 25.79
C GLY A 237 -1.79 13.15 24.93
N PRO A 238 -1.24 14.35 25.21
CA PRO A 238 -1.48 15.55 24.42
C PRO A 238 -0.91 15.43 23.00
N GLU A 239 -1.35 16.27 22.10
CA GLU A 239 -0.90 16.25 20.69
C GLU A 239 0.62 16.36 20.54
N ALA A 240 1.27 17.16 21.39
CA ALA A 240 2.72 17.32 21.37
C ALA A 240 3.49 16.00 21.50
N ALA A 241 2.93 15.02 22.20
CA ALA A 241 3.53 13.70 22.39
C ALA A 241 3.47 12.82 21.12
N LEU A 242 2.79 13.25 20.06
CA LEU A 242 2.75 12.56 18.79
C LEU A 242 3.94 12.88 17.86
N PHE A 243 4.70 13.91 18.16
CA PHE A 243 5.77 14.37 17.28
C PHE A 243 7.09 13.70 17.61
N SER A 244 7.78 13.24 16.57
CA SER A 244 9.15 12.73 16.62
C SER A 244 9.92 13.20 15.38
N ASP A 245 11.16 13.60 15.54
CA ASP A 245 12.07 13.91 14.45
C ASP A 245 12.86 12.70 13.97
N THR A 246 12.84 11.60 14.74
CA THR A 246 13.65 10.42 14.46
C THR A 246 12.80 9.17 14.38
N VAL A 247 13.08 8.31 13.40
CA VAL A 247 12.55 6.93 13.31
C VAL A 247 13.68 5.97 12.92
N ILE A 248 13.62 4.74 13.40
CA ILE A 248 14.50 3.66 13.00
C ILE A 248 13.71 2.70 12.10
N VAL A 249 14.33 2.36 10.98
CA VAL A 249 13.73 1.53 9.93
C VAL A 249 14.57 0.29 9.72
N ASP A 250 13.91 -0.84 9.58
CA ASP A 250 14.50 -2.15 9.30
C ASP A 250 13.92 -2.74 8.02
N ASP A 251 14.43 -3.90 7.60
CA ASP A 251 14.00 -4.62 6.39
C ASP A 251 14.01 -3.72 5.14
N MET A 252 15.08 -2.96 4.94
CA MET A 252 15.19 -2.03 3.83
C MET A 252 15.28 -2.74 2.49
N ASN A 253 14.34 -2.42 1.59
CA ASN A 253 14.43 -2.74 0.17
C ASN A 253 14.95 -1.54 -0.62
N TRP A 254 16.19 -1.61 -1.10
CA TRP A 254 16.81 -0.56 -1.91
C TRP A 254 16.48 -0.74 -3.39
N ILE A 255 15.83 0.26 -3.99
CA ILE A 255 15.39 0.22 -5.39
C ILE A 255 16.36 0.94 -6.31
N SER A 256 16.58 2.25 -6.13
CA SER A 256 17.41 3.05 -7.04
C SER A 256 18.91 2.89 -6.78
N ILE A 257 19.29 2.54 -5.56
CA ILE A 257 20.69 2.28 -5.15
C ILE A 257 20.85 0.83 -4.72
N PRO A 258 22.06 0.25 -4.78
CA PRO A 258 22.29 -1.12 -4.29
C PRO A 258 22.24 -1.21 -2.76
N GLU A 259 22.79 -0.23 -2.08
CA GLU A 259 22.86 -0.11 -0.61
C GLU A 259 23.14 1.32 -0.19
N LEU A 260 22.94 1.64 1.08
CA LEU A 260 23.28 2.93 1.68
C LEU A 260 24.60 2.79 2.45
N THR A 261 25.67 3.42 1.96
CA THR A 261 27.02 3.38 2.57
C THR A 261 27.37 4.62 3.37
N GLU A 262 26.72 5.75 3.06
CA GLU A 262 26.95 7.04 3.72
C GLU A 262 25.63 7.80 3.89
N PRO A 263 25.54 8.76 4.82
CA PRO A 263 24.33 9.54 4.99
C PRO A 263 23.94 10.30 3.73
N ILE A 264 22.64 10.30 3.41
CA ILE A 264 22.06 11.08 2.32
C ILE A 264 20.92 11.97 2.83
N HIS A 265 20.72 13.12 2.18
CA HIS A 265 19.60 14.02 2.48
C HIS A 265 18.61 14.02 1.33
N ILE A 266 17.43 13.49 1.58
CA ILE A 266 16.36 13.24 0.59
C ILE A 266 15.00 13.50 1.24
N LYS A 267 13.92 12.96 0.67
CA LYS A 267 12.58 13.03 1.27
C LYS A 267 12.07 11.65 1.69
N ALA A 268 11.21 11.61 2.70
CA ALA A 268 10.53 10.39 3.12
C ALA A 268 9.04 10.60 3.41
N LYS A 269 8.27 9.54 3.21
CA LYS A 269 6.89 9.39 3.70
C LYS A 269 6.86 8.27 4.72
N ILE A 270 6.26 8.53 5.88
CA ILE A 270 6.07 7.54 6.94
C ILE A 270 4.61 7.06 7.07
N ARG A 271 3.75 7.51 6.18
CA ARG A 271 2.36 7.06 6.00
C ARG A 271 1.90 7.32 4.58
N TYR A 272 1.02 6.49 4.06
CA TYR A 272 0.52 6.59 2.68
C TYR A 272 -0.01 7.99 2.32
N ARG A 273 -0.82 8.59 3.20
CA ARG A 273 -1.47 9.90 2.94
C ARG A 273 -0.64 11.12 3.40
N HIS A 274 0.54 10.90 3.98
CA HIS A 274 1.40 12.04 4.37
C HIS A 274 2.09 12.64 3.14
N ALA A 275 2.38 13.94 3.23
CA ALA A 275 3.31 14.58 2.30
C ALA A 275 4.74 14.12 2.60
N GLU A 276 5.58 14.12 1.58
CA GLU A 276 7.02 13.86 1.72
C GLU A 276 7.68 14.98 2.53
N GLN A 277 8.55 14.59 3.46
CA GLN A 277 9.28 15.52 4.31
C GLN A 277 10.78 15.32 4.14
N PRO A 278 11.57 16.43 4.15
CA PRO A 278 13.02 16.35 4.12
C PRO A 278 13.56 15.55 5.31
N VAL A 279 14.57 14.72 5.04
CA VAL A 279 15.11 13.78 6.02
C VAL A 279 16.56 13.45 5.70
N THR A 280 17.38 13.35 6.73
CA THR A 280 18.72 12.75 6.65
C THR A 280 18.59 11.25 6.97
N VAL A 281 19.02 10.42 6.04
CA VAL A 281 19.00 8.96 6.12
C VAL A 281 20.41 8.45 6.35
N SER A 282 20.66 7.75 7.44
CA SER A 282 21.98 7.25 7.82
C SER A 282 21.97 5.76 8.07
N PRO A 283 22.96 5.00 7.59
CA PRO A 283 23.09 3.58 7.92
C PRO A 283 23.49 3.42 9.40
N LEU A 284 23.03 2.33 10.02
CA LEU A 284 23.45 1.87 11.34
C LEU A 284 24.31 0.62 11.23
N GLU A 285 25.16 0.35 12.24
CA GLU A 285 26.09 -0.78 12.26
C GLU A 285 25.39 -2.16 12.19
N ASP A 286 24.15 -2.23 12.64
CA ASP A 286 23.34 -3.45 12.66
C ASP A 286 22.49 -3.68 11.39
N GLY A 287 22.73 -2.90 10.34
CA GLY A 287 22.03 -2.99 9.05
C GLY A 287 20.70 -2.22 8.99
N ARG A 288 20.23 -1.68 10.11
CA ARG A 288 19.08 -0.78 10.16
C ARG A 288 19.45 0.61 9.64
N VAL A 289 18.45 1.45 9.48
CA VAL A 289 18.60 2.81 8.97
C VAL A 289 17.95 3.80 9.93
N LYS A 290 18.67 4.88 10.24
CA LYS A 290 18.16 5.99 11.04
C LYS A 290 17.70 7.11 10.10
N LEU A 291 16.47 7.54 10.25
CA LEU A 291 15.88 8.71 9.60
C LEU A 291 15.76 9.84 10.61
N VAL A 292 16.37 11.00 10.31
CA VAL A 292 16.25 12.22 11.11
C VAL A 292 15.60 13.28 10.21
N PHE A 293 14.35 13.63 10.50
CA PHE A 293 13.58 14.62 9.76
C PHE A 293 14.00 16.04 10.16
N ASP A 294 14.01 16.95 9.20
CA ASP A 294 14.29 18.36 9.44
C ASP A 294 13.25 19.00 10.38
N GLU A 295 11.99 18.55 10.26
CA GLU A 295 10.87 18.94 11.11
C GLU A 295 10.23 17.72 11.77
N PRO A 296 9.80 17.79 13.05
CA PRO A 296 9.18 16.66 13.72
C PRO A 296 7.93 16.16 13.00
N GLN A 297 7.84 14.85 12.82
CA GLN A 297 6.76 14.18 12.12
C GLN A 297 5.67 13.69 13.08
N ARG A 298 4.41 13.96 12.71
CA ARG A 298 3.26 13.59 13.55
C ARG A 298 2.96 12.10 13.42
N ALA A 299 2.81 11.44 14.57
CA ALA A 299 2.26 10.09 14.70
C ALA A 299 3.03 9.03 13.90
N ALA A 300 4.36 9.10 13.87
CA ALA A 300 5.18 7.98 13.43
C ALA A 300 4.78 6.72 14.21
N ALA A 301 4.67 5.57 13.54
CA ALA A 301 4.16 4.36 14.19
C ALA A 301 4.98 3.13 13.78
N ILE A 302 5.35 2.33 14.77
CA ILE A 302 5.99 1.02 14.57
C ILE A 302 5.08 0.13 13.71
N GLY A 303 5.68 -0.60 12.77
CA GLY A 303 4.99 -1.46 11.81
C GLY A 303 4.47 -0.73 10.57
N GLN A 304 4.60 0.61 10.48
CA GLN A 304 4.31 1.35 9.25
C GLN A 304 5.55 1.37 8.33
N ALA A 305 5.30 1.54 7.03
CA ALA A 305 6.38 1.73 6.07
C ALA A 305 6.98 3.14 6.18
N ALA A 306 8.30 3.24 6.00
CA ALA A 306 8.99 4.48 5.66
C ALA A 306 9.53 4.34 4.23
N VAL A 307 9.08 5.20 3.32
CA VAL A 307 9.47 5.14 1.90
C VAL A 307 10.23 6.41 1.54
N LEU A 308 11.38 6.22 0.92
CA LEU A 308 12.38 7.24 0.60
C LEU A 308 12.27 7.66 -0.86
N TYR A 309 12.35 8.96 -1.10
CA TYR A 309 12.20 9.56 -2.43
C TYR A 309 13.31 10.55 -2.75
N ASP A 310 13.83 10.46 -3.97
CA ASP A 310 14.64 11.51 -4.60
C ASP A 310 13.89 11.99 -5.85
N GLY A 311 13.33 13.19 -5.79
CA GLY A 311 12.43 13.70 -6.82
C GLY A 311 11.19 12.82 -6.98
N ASP A 312 11.03 12.20 -8.15
CA ASP A 312 9.95 11.24 -8.45
C ASP A 312 10.38 9.77 -8.29
N VAL A 313 11.64 9.51 -7.99
CA VAL A 313 12.21 8.17 -7.87
C VAL A 313 12.07 7.65 -6.44
N VAL A 314 11.60 6.42 -6.28
CA VAL A 314 11.65 5.69 -5.01
C VAL A 314 13.06 5.16 -4.80
N VAL A 315 13.76 5.69 -3.80
CA VAL A 315 15.13 5.24 -3.44
C VAL A 315 15.07 3.87 -2.78
N GLY A 316 14.07 3.67 -1.94
CA GLY A 316 13.82 2.42 -1.23
C GLY A 316 12.79 2.63 -0.13
N GLY A 317 12.63 1.64 0.72
CA GLY A 317 11.76 1.73 1.89
C GLY A 317 11.89 0.51 2.78
N GLY A 318 11.41 0.62 4.00
CA GLY A 318 11.44 -0.43 5.00
C GLY A 318 10.37 -0.24 6.06
N THR A 319 10.42 -1.05 7.10
CA THR A 319 9.46 -1.04 8.19
C THR A 319 9.99 -0.22 9.37
N ILE A 320 9.19 0.70 9.90
CA ILE A 320 9.52 1.44 11.12
C ILE A 320 9.49 0.46 12.30
N VAL A 321 10.62 0.28 12.96
CA VAL A 321 10.78 -0.64 14.10
C VAL A 321 10.92 0.09 15.43
N ASP A 322 11.33 1.37 15.40
CA ASP A 322 11.41 2.19 16.60
C ASP A 322 11.12 3.67 16.29
N VAL A 323 10.54 4.35 17.25
CA VAL A 323 10.28 5.79 17.25
C VAL A 323 10.82 6.35 18.56
N PRO A 324 12.11 6.71 18.60
CA PRO A 324 12.74 7.25 19.80
C PRO A 324 11.96 8.45 20.32
N LYS A 325 11.56 8.42 21.60
CA LYS A 325 10.97 9.60 22.25
C LYS A 325 12.07 10.65 22.37
N GLN A 326 11.76 11.89 22.00
CA GLN A 326 12.66 12.98 22.31
C GLN A 326 12.91 12.98 23.83
N ALA A 327 14.18 12.87 24.22
CA ALA A 327 14.57 13.12 25.61
C ALA A 327 14.11 14.55 25.93
N GLY A 328 13.19 14.68 26.88
CA GLY A 328 12.47 15.93 27.16
C GLY A 328 13.40 17.15 27.16
N LYS A 329 12.99 18.16 26.36
CA LYS A 329 13.44 19.54 26.55
C LYS A 329 12.59 20.20 27.60
#